data_df3a892bc6ec11ffba9ac0b468580eb0
#
_entry.id   df3a892bc6ec11ffba9ac0b468580eb0
#
_cell.length_a   1.000
_cell.length_b   1.000
_cell.length_c   1.000
_cell.angle_alpha   90.00
_cell.angle_beta   90.00
_cell.angle_gamma   90.00
#
_symmetry.space_group_name_H-M   'P 1'
#
loop_
_entity.id
_entity.type
_entity.pdbx_description
1 polymer ?
#
loop_
_entity_poly.entity_id
_entity_poly.type
_entity_poly.pdbx_seq_one_letter_code
_entity_poly.pdbx_strand_id
1 'polypeptide(L)'
;TMHKVAQRLDGGDVLAQHTIDIAAETDSIDVYLQSAAWARETVEDLIEHLDDRWAAGRPQAEKQPYWKRPSSELLTLHPEMSRAEALTIFRKYNSMTQVELDGVWFYVTAIGTGTAPLPCGVQKLSPTRVLYRVRDGHLRLHIHPMEVRT
;
A
#
# COMPACT_ATOMS: atom_id res chain seq x y z
N THR A 1 11.85 -4.23 -10.47
CA THR A 1 13.21 -3.99 -10.98
C THR A 1 14.23 -4.64 -10.07
N MET A 2 15.20 -5.35 -10.64
CA MET A 2 16.41 -5.84 -9.96
C MET A 2 17.60 -5.11 -10.54
N HIS A 3 18.54 -4.69 -9.70
CA HIS A 3 19.70 -3.91 -10.12
C HIS A 3 20.95 -4.27 -9.31
N LYS A 4 22.12 -3.95 -9.83
CA LYS A 4 23.39 -4.10 -9.12
C LYS A 4 23.43 -3.20 -7.90
N VAL A 5 24.10 -3.65 -6.85
CA VAL A 5 24.42 -2.77 -5.71
C VAL A 5 25.54 -1.81 -6.14
N ALA A 6 25.37 -0.53 -5.90
CA ALA A 6 26.32 0.51 -6.21
C ALA A 6 26.52 1.44 -4.99
N GLN A 7 27.56 2.27 -5.01
CA GLN A 7 27.83 3.22 -3.92
C GLN A 7 26.68 4.24 -3.73
N ARG A 8 26.05 4.64 -4.83
CA ARG A 8 24.84 5.48 -4.78
C ARG A 8 23.63 4.59 -4.54
N LEU A 9 22.75 4.98 -3.60
CA LEU A 9 21.50 4.29 -3.34
C LEU A 9 20.67 4.19 -4.62
N ASP A 10 20.18 2.97 -4.91
CA ASP A 10 19.39 2.62 -6.09
C ASP A 10 20.01 3.05 -7.44
N GLY A 11 21.33 3.24 -7.49
CA GLY A 11 22.04 3.77 -8.67
C GLY A 11 22.73 2.74 -9.53
N GLY A 12 22.64 1.45 -9.22
CA GLY A 12 23.28 0.38 -9.99
C GLY A 12 22.57 0.03 -11.28
N ASP A 13 23.28 -0.56 -12.24
CA ASP A 13 22.70 -0.99 -13.51
C ASP A 13 21.54 -1.96 -13.32
N VAL A 14 20.50 -1.81 -14.11
CA VAL A 14 19.34 -2.69 -14.12
C VAL A 14 19.72 -4.03 -14.75
N LEU A 15 19.51 -5.10 -13.99
CA LEU A 15 19.71 -6.49 -14.44
C LEU A 15 18.42 -7.09 -15.01
N ALA A 16 17.29 -6.82 -14.37
CA ALA A 16 15.99 -7.25 -14.82
C ALA A 16 14.90 -6.24 -14.43
N GLN A 17 13.89 -6.11 -15.28
CA GLN A 17 12.75 -5.22 -15.05
C GLN A 17 11.48 -5.81 -15.64
N HIS A 18 10.39 -5.67 -14.92
CA HIS A 18 9.05 -6.08 -15.34
C HIS A 18 8.06 -4.96 -15.12
N THR A 19 7.09 -4.84 -16.00
CA THR A 19 5.97 -3.90 -15.88
C THR A 19 4.73 -4.66 -15.45
N ILE A 20 4.07 -4.15 -14.43
CA ILE A 20 2.78 -4.69 -13.94
C ILE A 20 1.70 -3.71 -14.38
N ASP A 21 0.72 -4.21 -15.12
CA ASP A 21 -0.46 -3.43 -15.50
C ASP A 21 -1.39 -3.30 -14.29
N ILE A 22 -1.74 -2.06 -13.97
CA ILE A 22 -2.59 -1.72 -12.83
C ILE A 22 -3.98 -1.35 -13.35
N ALA A 23 -4.93 -2.28 -13.19
CA ALA A 23 -6.35 -2.02 -13.45
C ALA A 23 -6.98 -1.20 -12.31
N ALA A 24 -8.19 -0.69 -12.54
CA ALA A 24 -8.91 0.12 -11.54
C ALA A 24 -9.22 -0.66 -10.24
N GLU A 25 -9.36 -1.98 -10.33
CA GLU A 25 -9.66 -2.88 -9.22
C GLU A 25 -8.42 -3.42 -8.52
N THR A 26 -7.23 -3.26 -9.11
CA THR A 26 -5.97 -3.77 -8.56
C THR A 26 -5.66 -3.06 -7.24
N ASP A 27 -5.44 -3.81 -6.19
CA ASP A 27 -4.99 -3.27 -4.91
C ASP A 27 -3.46 -3.40 -4.71
N SER A 28 -2.96 -2.85 -3.61
CA SER A 28 -1.53 -2.89 -3.30
C SER A 28 -1.03 -4.32 -2.99
N ILE A 29 -1.90 -5.21 -2.54
CA ILE A 29 -1.56 -6.62 -2.28
C ILE A 29 -1.41 -7.36 -3.59
N ASP A 30 -2.31 -7.13 -4.56
CA ASP A 30 -2.21 -7.72 -5.90
C ASP A 30 -0.87 -7.36 -6.56
N VAL A 31 -0.48 -6.08 -6.50
CA VAL A 31 0.80 -5.60 -7.02
C VAL A 31 1.97 -6.27 -6.31
N TYR A 32 1.90 -6.39 -4.97
CA TYR A 32 2.93 -7.06 -4.18
C TYR A 32 3.07 -8.53 -4.56
N LEU A 33 1.96 -9.28 -4.68
CA LEU A 33 1.98 -10.70 -5.01
C LEU A 33 2.52 -10.94 -6.43
N GLN A 34 2.12 -10.13 -7.41
CA GLN A 34 2.64 -10.19 -8.77
C GLN A 34 4.15 -9.88 -8.80
N SER A 35 4.58 -8.85 -8.05
CA SER A 35 6.00 -8.50 -7.91
C SER A 35 6.81 -9.63 -7.28
N ALA A 36 6.27 -10.28 -6.24
CA ALA A 36 6.94 -11.38 -5.55
C ALA A 36 7.05 -12.64 -6.44
N ALA A 37 6.00 -12.96 -7.20
CA ALA A 37 6.02 -14.07 -8.14
C ALA A 37 7.08 -13.84 -9.23
N TRP A 38 7.07 -12.67 -9.86
CA TRP A 38 8.08 -12.30 -10.85
C TRP A 38 9.50 -12.31 -10.27
N ALA A 39 9.68 -11.77 -9.06
CA ALA A 39 10.98 -11.73 -8.41
C ALA A 39 11.55 -13.14 -8.18
N ARG A 40 10.72 -14.08 -7.76
CA ARG A 40 11.12 -15.48 -7.54
C ARG A 40 11.66 -16.11 -8.83
N GLU A 41 10.90 -16.04 -9.91
CA GLU A 41 11.27 -16.62 -11.22
C GLU A 41 12.55 -15.96 -11.77
N THR A 42 12.63 -14.62 -11.63
CA THR A 42 13.77 -13.85 -12.15
C THR A 42 15.06 -14.10 -11.37
N VAL A 43 14.97 -14.33 -10.04
CA VAL A 43 16.17 -14.62 -9.22
C VAL A 43 16.79 -15.96 -9.61
N GLU A 44 15.99 -16.98 -9.90
CA GLU A 44 16.47 -18.27 -10.37
C GLU A 44 17.26 -18.11 -11.67
N ASP A 45 16.69 -17.45 -12.69
CA ASP A 45 17.37 -17.14 -13.96
C ASP A 45 18.64 -16.28 -13.78
N LEU A 46 18.57 -15.27 -12.89
CA LEU A 46 19.72 -14.41 -12.61
C LEU A 46 20.89 -15.18 -11.98
N ILE A 47 20.64 -16.17 -11.12
CA ILE A 47 21.67 -16.98 -10.48
C ILE A 47 22.30 -17.94 -11.51
N GLU A 48 21.48 -18.57 -12.35
CA GLU A 48 21.94 -19.51 -13.36
C GLU A 48 22.81 -18.83 -14.44
N HIS A 49 22.52 -17.57 -14.78
CA HIS A 49 23.19 -16.83 -15.86
C HIS A 49 23.85 -15.54 -15.35
N LEU A 50 24.41 -15.57 -14.12
CA LEU A 50 24.85 -14.36 -13.41
C LEU A 50 25.87 -13.53 -14.20
N ASP A 51 26.90 -14.16 -14.76
CA ASP A 51 27.97 -13.44 -15.47
C ASP A 51 27.43 -12.72 -16.70
N ASP A 52 26.57 -13.37 -17.48
CA ASP A 52 25.99 -12.80 -18.69
C ASP A 52 25.02 -11.67 -18.34
N ARG A 53 24.16 -11.88 -17.35
CA ARG A 53 23.21 -10.86 -16.87
C ARG A 53 23.92 -9.66 -16.25
N TRP A 54 25.01 -9.91 -15.54
CA TRP A 54 25.84 -8.86 -14.97
C TRP A 54 26.53 -8.01 -16.04
N ALA A 55 27.10 -8.65 -17.06
CA ALA A 55 27.73 -7.96 -18.19
C ALA A 55 26.70 -7.16 -19.03
N ALA A 56 25.48 -7.69 -19.19
CA ALA A 56 24.41 -7.06 -19.96
C ALA A 56 23.63 -5.98 -19.18
N GLY A 57 24.01 -5.68 -17.94
CA GLY A 57 23.34 -4.67 -17.10
C GLY A 57 23.21 -3.31 -17.80
N ARG A 58 22.03 -2.70 -17.71
CA ARG A 58 21.74 -1.42 -18.36
C ARG A 58 21.81 -0.27 -17.34
N PRO A 59 22.52 0.83 -17.64
CA PRO A 59 22.53 2.01 -16.76
C PRO A 59 21.11 2.51 -16.48
N GLN A 60 20.86 2.93 -15.24
CA GLN A 60 19.62 3.62 -14.90
C GLN A 60 19.64 5.05 -15.43
N ALA A 61 18.47 5.58 -15.81
CA ALA A 61 18.36 6.98 -16.17
C ALA A 61 18.80 7.88 -15.00
N GLU A 62 19.56 8.92 -15.27
CA GLU A 62 20.22 9.74 -14.23
C GLU A 62 19.26 10.42 -13.24
N LYS A 63 18.01 10.64 -13.60
CA LYS A 63 17.03 11.30 -12.75
C LYS A 63 15.68 10.60 -12.82
N GLN A 64 15.48 9.68 -11.91
CA GLN A 64 14.11 9.22 -11.60
C GLN A 64 13.48 10.15 -10.56
N PRO A 65 12.20 10.50 -10.71
CA PRO A 65 11.51 11.28 -9.70
C PRO A 65 11.46 10.51 -8.38
N TYR A 66 11.91 11.13 -7.30
CA TYR A 66 11.80 10.55 -5.97
C TYR A 66 10.35 10.64 -5.49
N TRP A 67 9.73 9.51 -5.28
CA TRP A 67 8.38 9.43 -4.71
C TRP A 67 8.46 9.58 -3.19
N LYS A 68 7.99 10.72 -2.70
CA LYS A 68 7.91 10.97 -1.25
C LYS A 68 6.90 10.03 -0.61
N ARG A 69 7.15 9.67 0.64
CA ARG A 69 6.16 8.97 1.45
C ARG A 69 4.85 9.78 1.48
N PRO A 70 3.67 9.16 1.35
CA PRO A 70 2.39 9.85 1.47
C PRO A 70 2.30 10.59 2.81
N SER A 71 1.72 11.79 2.80
CA SER A 71 1.42 12.51 4.05
C SER A 71 0.35 11.78 4.85
N SER A 72 0.32 11.98 6.16
CA SER A 72 -0.72 11.41 7.02
C SER A 72 -2.13 11.80 6.55
N GLU A 73 -2.31 13.02 6.07
CA GLU A 73 -3.59 13.50 5.52
C GLU A 73 -4.10 12.63 4.37
N LEU A 74 -3.22 12.23 3.44
CA LEU A 74 -3.57 11.34 2.32
C LEU A 74 -3.88 9.91 2.75
N LEU A 75 -3.46 9.51 3.95
CA LEU A 75 -3.64 8.16 4.49
C LEU A 75 -4.84 8.07 5.42
N THR A 76 -5.40 9.21 5.85
CA THR A 76 -6.44 9.27 6.88
C THR A 76 -7.84 9.17 6.28
N LEU A 77 -8.66 8.28 6.84
CA LEU A 77 -10.08 8.25 6.55
C LEU A 77 -10.81 9.33 7.36
N HIS A 78 -11.63 10.13 6.69
CA HIS A 78 -12.42 11.20 7.30
C HIS A 78 -13.92 10.95 7.12
N PRO A 79 -14.79 11.37 8.07
CA PRO A 79 -16.24 11.22 7.97
C PRO A 79 -16.86 11.90 6.74
N GLU A 80 -16.21 12.94 6.23
CA GLU A 80 -16.64 13.73 5.05
C GLU A 80 -16.42 13.02 3.72
N MET A 81 -15.62 11.95 3.72
CA MET A 81 -15.37 11.15 2.52
C MET A 81 -16.59 10.32 2.15
N SER A 82 -16.75 10.03 0.86
CA SER A 82 -17.64 8.98 0.39
C SER A 82 -17.04 7.59 0.64
N ARG A 83 -17.88 6.56 0.61
CA ARG A 83 -17.41 5.16 0.66
C ARG A 83 -16.41 4.85 -0.45
N ALA A 84 -16.66 5.35 -1.65
CA ALA A 84 -15.80 5.13 -2.81
C ALA A 84 -14.40 5.76 -2.61
N GLU A 85 -14.33 6.99 -2.08
CA GLU A 85 -13.05 7.66 -1.76
C GLU A 85 -12.27 6.88 -0.69
N ALA A 86 -12.93 6.48 0.39
CA ALA A 86 -12.30 5.70 1.47
C ALA A 86 -11.79 4.34 0.99
N LEU A 87 -12.56 3.63 0.15
CA LEU A 87 -12.13 2.38 -0.46
C LEU A 87 -10.93 2.57 -1.40
N THR A 88 -10.90 3.67 -2.15
CA THR A 88 -9.78 4.02 -3.04
C THR A 88 -8.51 4.27 -2.25
N ILE A 89 -8.59 5.01 -1.14
CA ILE A 89 -7.44 5.22 -0.23
C ILE A 89 -6.94 3.88 0.31
N PHE A 90 -7.85 3.04 0.81
CA PHE A 90 -7.46 1.75 1.35
C PHE A 90 -6.82 0.82 0.29
N ARG A 91 -7.38 0.72 -0.91
CA ARG A 91 -6.79 -0.06 -2.01
C ARG A 91 -5.37 0.40 -2.35
N LYS A 92 -5.18 1.73 -2.38
CA LYS A 92 -3.89 2.33 -2.74
C LYS A 92 -2.83 2.17 -1.65
N TYR A 93 -3.21 2.30 -0.38
CA TYR A 93 -2.27 2.41 0.74
C TYR A 93 -2.34 1.26 1.74
N ASN A 94 -3.39 0.43 1.68
CA ASN A 94 -3.64 -0.76 2.49
C ASN A 94 -3.34 -0.50 3.99
N SER A 95 -2.43 -1.26 4.59
CA SER A 95 -2.07 -1.20 6.00
C SER A 95 -1.45 0.13 6.48
N MET A 96 -1.16 1.05 5.56
CA MET A 96 -0.79 2.43 5.92
C MET A 96 -2.00 3.33 6.13
N THR A 97 -3.20 2.90 5.71
CA THR A 97 -4.44 3.66 5.92
C THR A 97 -4.72 3.78 7.41
N GLN A 98 -5.11 4.95 7.85
CA GLN A 98 -5.31 5.27 9.26
C GLN A 98 -6.66 5.97 9.49
N VAL A 99 -7.13 5.90 10.73
CA VAL A 99 -8.33 6.59 11.20
C VAL A 99 -8.12 7.06 12.62
N GLU A 100 -8.64 8.24 12.93
CA GLU A 100 -8.71 8.75 14.30
C GLU A 100 -10.10 8.49 14.89
N LEU A 101 -10.14 7.87 16.05
CA LEU A 101 -11.37 7.56 16.78
C LEU A 101 -11.22 8.03 18.23
N ASP A 102 -12.01 9.02 18.63
CA ASP A 102 -12.00 9.59 19.99
C ASP A 102 -10.60 10.05 20.45
N GLY A 103 -9.83 10.66 19.55
CA GLY A 103 -8.46 11.16 19.83
C GLY A 103 -7.38 10.07 19.79
N VAL A 104 -7.72 8.83 19.44
CA VAL A 104 -6.77 7.72 19.31
C VAL A 104 -6.62 7.31 17.86
N TRP A 105 -5.37 7.11 17.44
CA TRP A 105 -5.02 6.71 16.07
C TRP A 105 -4.96 5.19 15.92
N PHE A 106 -5.50 4.72 14.81
CA PHE A 106 -5.50 3.30 14.45
C PHE A 106 -5.10 3.11 12.99
N TYR A 107 -4.38 2.03 12.72
CA TYR A 107 -4.24 1.52 11.36
C TYR A 107 -5.50 0.77 10.96
N VAL A 108 -5.91 0.93 9.70
CA VAL A 108 -7.01 0.15 9.11
C VAL A 108 -6.41 -1.07 8.42
N THR A 109 -6.74 -2.26 8.90
CA THR A 109 -6.19 -3.53 8.37
C THR A 109 -7.13 -4.23 7.40
N ALA A 110 -8.42 -3.89 7.43
CA ALA A 110 -9.39 -4.31 6.43
C ALA A 110 -10.57 -3.34 6.39
N ILE A 111 -11.21 -3.23 5.23
CA ILE A 111 -12.36 -2.37 5.01
C ILE A 111 -13.46 -3.11 4.25
N GLY A 112 -14.69 -2.91 4.65
CA GLY A 112 -15.86 -3.44 3.97
C GLY A 112 -17.04 -2.48 4.06
N THR A 113 -18.06 -2.68 3.26
CA THR A 113 -19.29 -1.89 3.33
C THR A 113 -20.15 -2.35 4.51
N GLY A 114 -20.60 -1.39 5.32
CA GLY A 114 -21.57 -1.62 6.39
C GLY A 114 -22.99 -1.43 5.88
N THR A 115 -23.91 -2.28 6.31
CA THR A 115 -25.34 -2.19 5.93
C THR A 115 -26.24 -1.66 7.04
N ALA A 116 -25.75 -1.60 8.28
CA ALA A 116 -26.55 -1.12 9.41
C ALA A 116 -26.59 0.41 9.44
N PRO A 117 -27.77 1.03 9.58
CA PRO A 117 -27.88 2.47 9.79
C PRO A 117 -27.35 2.82 11.19
N LEU A 118 -26.38 3.74 11.25
CA LEU A 118 -25.93 4.32 12.51
C LEU A 118 -26.50 5.73 12.67
N PRO A 119 -26.97 6.10 13.87
CA PRO A 119 -27.45 7.45 14.11
C PRO A 119 -26.36 8.51 13.99
N CYS A 120 -25.12 8.22 14.37
CA CYS A 120 -23.96 9.13 14.22
C CYS A 120 -22.62 8.43 14.50
N GLY A 121 -21.54 8.97 13.92
CA GLY A 121 -20.16 8.72 14.33
C GLY A 121 -19.63 7.31 14.14
N VAL A 122 -19.16 6.73 15.22
CA VAL A 122 -18.49 5.43 15.28
C VAL A 122 -19.21 4.50 16.24
N GLN A 123 -19.42 3.26 15.83
CA GLN A 123 -19.91 2.21 16.72
C GLN A 123 -18.86 1.10 16.85
N LYS A 124 -18.37 0.86 18.06
CA LYS A 124 -17.49 -0.28 18.34
C LYS A 124 -18.29 -1.57 18.29
N LEU A 125 -17.88 -2.51 17.44
CA LEU A 125 -18.44 -3.85 17.35
C LEU A 125 -17.62 -4.85 18.18
N SER A 126 -16.32 -4.60 18.31
CA SER A 126 -15.37 -5.33 19.14
C SER A 126 -14.10 -4.45 19.33
N PRO A 127 -13.10 -4.88 20.11
CA PRO A 127 -11.85 -4.12 20.27
C PRO A 127 -11.13 -3.80 18.94
N THR A 128 -11.33 -4.63 17.91
CA THR A 128 -10.64 -4.50 16.62
C THR A 128 -11.60 -4.25 15.45
N ARG A 129 -12.89 -4.04 15.69
CA ARG A 129 -13.88 -3.84 14.62
C ARG A 129 -14.79 -2.68 14.99
N VAL A 130 -14.96 -1.78 14.03
CA VAL A 130 -15.85 -0.62 14.17
C VAL A 130 -16.72 -0.45 12.93
N LEU A 131 -17.93 0.09 13.13
CA LEU A 131 -18.67 0.75 12.07
C LEU A 131 -18.32 2.23 12.10
N TYR A 132 -17.84 2.74 10.97
CA TYR A 132 -17.40 4.12 10.81
C TYR A 132 -18.31 4.81 9.80
N ARG A 133 -18.90 5.93 10.20
CA ARG A 133 -19.75 6.73 9.33
C ARG A 133 -18.91 7.55 8.37
N VAL A 134 -19.31 7.54 7.10
CA VAL A 134 -18.81 8.42 6.05
C VAL A 134 -19.99 9.14 5.42
N ARG A 135 -19.75 10.10 4.55
CA ARG A 135 -20.77 11.01 3.97
C ARG A 135 -21.99 10.28 3.40
N ASP A 136 -21.80 9.17 2.69
CA ASP A 136 -22.83 8.43 1.96
C ASP A 136 -23.13 7.05 2.54
N GLY A 137 -22.78 6.79 3.80
CA GLY A 137 -23.10 5.54 4.47
C GLY A 137 -22.12 5.13 5.55
N HIS A 138 -21.84 3.83 5.66
CA HIS A 138 -20.99 3.27 6.70
C HIS A 138 -19.98 2.32 6.12
N LEU A 139 -18.80 2.28 6.76
CA LEU A 139 -17.73 1.32 6.50
C LEU A 139 -17.57 0.43 7.73
N ARG A 140 -17.36 -0.85 7.48
CA ARG A 140 -16.87 -1.77 8.51
C ARG A 140 -15.36 -1.79 8.44
N LEU A 141 -14.71 -1.30 9.49
CA LEU A 141 -13.25 -1.25 9.57
C LEU A 141 -12.76 -2.32 10.54
N HIS A 142 -11.70 -3.02 10.17
CA HIS A 142 -10.83 -3.70 11.10
C HIS A 142 -9.69 -2.75 11.43
N ILE A 143 -9.44 -2.54 12.72
CA ILE A 143 -8.47 -1.56 13.21
C ILE A 143 -7.45 -2.20 14.13
N HIS A 144 -6.24 -1.65 14.12
CA HIS A 144 -5.16 -2.00 15.04
C HIS A 144 -4.59 -0.71 15.65
N PRO A 145 -4.43 -0.62 16.99
CA PRO A 145 -3.85 0.56 17.62
C PRO A 145 -2.49 0.92 17.02
N MET A 146 -2.26 2.20 16.78
CA MET A 146 -0.92 2.68 16.45
C MET A 146 -0.09 2.75 17.73
N GLU A 147 1.02 2.02 17.76
CA GLU A 147 1.97 2.16 18.85
C GLU A 147 2.55 3.57 18.83
N VAL A 148 2.32 4.32 19.90
CA VAL A 148 3.01 5.60 20.11
C VAL A 148 4.47 5.25 20.38
N ARG A 149 5.34 5.44 19.41
CA ARG A 149 6.79 5.40 19.65
C ARG A 149 7.12 6.62 20.51
N THR A 150 7.26 6.39 21.81
CA THR A 150 7.84 7.33 22.76
C THR A 150 9.33 7.54 22.49
#